data_1654a5c9a79d846b6fd31c19ef8b61a9
#
_entry.id   1654a5c9a79d846b6fd31c19ef8b61a9
#
_cell.length_a   1.000
_cell.length_b   1.000
_cell.length_c   1.000
_cell.angle_alpha   90.00
_cell.angle_beta   90.00
_cell.angle_gamma   90.00
#
_symmetry.space_group_name_H-M   'P 1'
#
loop_
_entity.id
_entity.type
_entity.pdbx_description
1 polymer ?
#
loop_
_entity_poly.entity_id
_entity_poly.type
_entity_poly.pdbx_seq_one_letter_code
_entity_poly.pdbx_strand_id
1 'polypeptide(L)'
;MAKIKGGTAEDFLRPFYGDGGFFILSRSRCTERTAKIFQKGRLKNMKQQLEAIRIAASEALHKAADNADLDALRVKFLGKKGELTAILKQMGKLSAEERPLIGQLANEVRGFIENVIETRRAELKEKETAERLESETIDVTMPGKKHTLGYKHPLSLVLDEIKEIFLGMGFDIAQGPEIEWDYYNFEALNIPKNHPARDTQDTFYITENMLLRTQTSPVQIRVMENTKPPIRIIAPGRVYRSDAVDATHSPLFHQIEGLVIDKGITMGDLKGNLEAFAKRLYGEDSEIRLRPHHFPFTEPSCEIDVACFNCHGKGCSLCKGEGWIEILGAGMVHPKVLRSGGIDPEVYSGYAFGMGLERVVMRRFNIDDMRLFYENDLRFLSQF
;
A
#
# COMPACT_ATOMS: atom_id res chain seq x y z
N MET A 1 -21.21 27.75 -24.03
CA MET A 1 -22.23 28.18 -24.98
C MET A 1 -23.58 27.89 -24.35
N ALA A 2 -24.51 28.76 -24.06
CA ALA A 2 -24.79 30.09 -24.57
C ALA A 2 -25.32 30.98 -23.41
N LYS A 3 -24.99 32.23 -23.49
CA LYS A 3 -25.56 33.43 -22.82
C LYS A 3 -27.00 33.69 -23.24
N ILE A 4 -27.83 34.30 -22.35
CA ILE A 4 -28.81 35.36 -22.64
C ILE A 4 -29.08 36.05 -21.29
N LYS A 5 -28.68 37.28 -20.93
CA LYS A 5 -29.20 38.64 -21.14
C LYS A 5 -30.73 38.68 -20.84
N GLY A 6 -31.27 39.45 -19.90
CA GLY A 6 -31.08 40.86 -19.56
C GLY A 6 -32.43 41.52 -19.76
N GLY A 7 -32.93 42.32 -18.82
CA GLY A 7 -34.17 43.08 -19.00
C GLY A 7 -34.58 43.84 -17.74
N THR A 8 -34.13 45.08 -17.69
CA THR A 8 -34.62 46.19 -16.86
C THR A 8 -35.93 46.73 -17.39
N ALA A 9 -36.80 47.22 -16.49
CA ALA A 9 -37.73 48.35 -16.75
C ALA A 9 -38.46 48.61 -15.43
N GLU A 10 -38.16 49.63 -14.79
CA GLU A 10 -38.76 50.96 -14.61
C GLU A 10 -40.08 51.18 -15.34
N ASP A 11 -40.83 51.98 -14.69
CA ASP A 11 -42.00 52.74 -15.07
C ASP A 11 -43.38 52.24 -14.52
N PHE A 12 -43.89 52.95 -13.55
CA PHE A 12 -45.00 53.90 -13.78
C PHE A 12 -45.31 54.69 -12.48
N LEU A 13 -44.95 56.01 -12.55
CA LEU A 13 -45.44 57.09 -11.70
C LEU A 13 -46.76 57.63 -12.26
N ARG A 14 -47.74 57.95 -11.45
CA ARG A 14 -48.15 59.36 -11.17
C ARG A 14 -49.57 59.48 -10.68
N PRO A 15 -49.95 60.61 -10.14
CA PRO A 15 -50.82 60.79 -8.99
C PRO A 15 -52.19 61.36 -9.35
N PHE A 16 -53.11 61.37 -8.39
CA PHE A 16 -54.29 62.26 -8.49
C PHE A 16 -54.45 63.08 -7.21
N TYR A 17 -54.42 64.39 -7.43
CA TYR A 17 -54.85 65.47 -6.54
C TYR A 17 -56.38 65.58 -6.53
N GLY A 18 -56.97 66.00 -5.38
CA GLY A 18 -58.36 66.41 -5.28
C GLY A 18 -58.67 67.02 -3.92
N ASP A 19 -58.99 68.28 -3.99
CA ASP A 19 -59.14 69.34 -3.01
C ASP A 19 -60.14 69.16 -1.89
N GLY A 20 -59.84 69.84 -0.80
CA GLY A 20 -60.83 70.74 -0.15
C GLY A 20 -61.59 70.26 1.05
N GLY A 21 -61.36 70.84 2.21
CA GLY A 21 -62.29 70.80 3.33
C GLY A 21 -61.70 71.06 4.67
N PHE A 22 -61.46 72.32 5.02
CA PHE A 22 -61.14 72.86 6.34
C PHE A 22 -62.38 72.76 7.22
N PHE A 23 -62.34 72.01 8.31
CA PHE A 23 -63.29 72.19 9.42
C PHE A 23 -62.54 72.16 10.74
N ILE A 24 -62.46 73.34 11.30
CA ILE A 24 -62.07 73.58 12.72
C ILE A 24 -63.22 73.16 13.64
N LEU A 25 -62.96 72.13 14.45
CA LEU A 25 -63.84 71.94 15.62
C LEU A 25 -63.02 71.76 16.91
N SER A 26 -63.33 72.62 17.81
CA SER A 26 -62.88 72.89 19.15
C SER A 26 -62.38 71.72 19.97
N ARG A 27 -61.30 72.00 20.72
CA ARG A 27 -60.88 71.27 21.93
C ARG A 27 -62.03 71.15 22.89
N SER A 28 -62.66 70.00 23.02
CA SER A 28 -63.47 69.58 24.14
C SER A 28 -62.76 68.49 24.92
N ARG A 29 -62.65 68.69 26.21
CA ARG A 29 -62.02 67.87 27.25
C ARG A 29 -62.42 66.41 27.15
N CYS A 30 -61.47 65.57 26.69
CA CYS A 30 -61.57 64.12 26.83
C CYS A 30 -61.44 63.77 28.27
N THR A 31 -62.54 63.43 28.91
CA THR A 31 -62.60 63.08 30.33
C THR A 31 -61.71 61.82 30.56
N GLU A 32 -60.98 61.78 31.70
CA GLU A 32 -60.13 60.68 32.15
C GLU A 32 -60.80 59.30 32.01
N ARG A 33 -62.11 59.26 32.04
CA ARG A 33 -62.90 58.03 31.87
C ARG A 33 -62.84 57.42 30.47
N THR A 34 -62.79 58.24 29.39
CA THR A 34 -62.63 57.79 28.01
C THR A 34 -61.20 57.34 27.72
N ALA A 35 -60.16 57.99 28.28
CA ALA A 35 -58.79 57.56 28.19
C ALA A 35 -58.55 56.18 28.83
N LYS A 36 -59.16 55.92 30.04
CA LYS A 36 -59.09 54.59 30.71
C LYS A 36 -59.79 53.47 29.91
N ILE A 37 -60.89 53.76 29.23
CA ILE A 37 -61.61 52.78 28.41
C ILE A 37 -60.79 52.44 27.18
N PHE A 38 -60.17 53.41 26.49
CA PHE A 38 -59.27 53.20 25.36
C PHE A 38 -58.01 52.48 25.77
N GLN A 39 -57.44 52.73 26.95
CA GLN A 39 -56.29 51.99 27.48
C GLN A 39 -56.60 50.51 27.77
N LYS A 40 -57.72 50.25 28.51
CA LYS A 40 -58.16 48.85 28.76
C LYS A 40 -58.41 48.08 27.46
N GLY A 41 -58.94 48.75 26.42
CA GLY A 41 -59.16 48.13 25.11
C GLY A 41 -57.83 47.72 24.40
N ARG A 42 -56.78 48.59 24.54
CA ARG A 42 -55.46 48.31 23.98
C ARG A 42 -54.72 47.13 24.66
N LEU A 43 -54.79 47.10 26.02
CA LEU A 43 -54.20 45.97 26.75
C LEU A 43 -54.90 44.66 26.45
N LYS A 44 -56.20 44.62 26.32
CA LYS A 44 -56.97 43.44 25.97
C LYS A 44 -56.60 42.93 24.51
N ASN A 45 -56.42 43.86 23.57
CA ASN A 45 -56.04 43.58 22.21
C ASN A 45 -54.61 43.03 22.16
N MET A 46 -53.62 43.58 22.85
CA MET A 46 -52.25 43.06 22.88
C MET A 46 -52.16 41.67 23.51
N LYS A 47 -52.94 41.39 24.59
CA LYS A 47 -53.01 40.02 25.12
C LYS A 47 -53.58 39.02 24.15
N GLN A 48 -54.63 39.39 23.40
CA GLN A 48 -55.20 38.56 22.39
C GLN A 48 -54.22 38.31 21.21
N GLN A 49 -53.45 39.32 20.85
CA GLN A 49 -52.42 39.17 19.81
C GLN A 49 -51.25 38.25 20.25
N LEU A 50 -50.80 38.35 21.51
CA LEU A 50 -49.78 37.44 22.04
C LEU A 50 -50.26 36.01 22.08
N GLU A 51 -51.51 35.75 22.49
CA GLU A 51 -52.09 34.41 22.49
C GLU A 51 -52.30 33.86 21.06
N ALA A 52 -52.72 34.74 20.13
CA ALA A 52 -52.81 34.36 18.72
C ALA A 52 -51.45 33.93 18.11
N ILE A 53 -50.38 34.67 18.47
CA ILE A 53 -48.99 34.29 18.04
C ILE A 53 -48.59 32.98 18.69
N ARG A 54 -48.89 32.74 19.96
CA ARG A 54 -48.61 31.49 20.65
C ARG A 54 -49.23 30.31 19.96
N ILE A 55 -50.52 30.41 19.60
CA ILE A 55 -51.26 29.35 18.91
C ILE A 55 -50.69 29.14 17.49
N ALA A 56 -50.54 30.20 16.70
CA ALA A 56 -50.04 30.16 15.35
C ALA A 56 -48.61 29.60 15.27
N ALA A 57 -47.76 29.99 16.26
CA ALA A 57 -46.40 29.45 16.34
C ALA A 57 -46.41 27.94 16.66
N SER A 58 -47.23 27.53 17.65
CA SER A 58 -47.38 26.11 17.99
C SER A 58 -47.80 25.25 16.78
N GLU A 59 -48.84 25.69 16.08
CA GLU A 59 -49.34 24.96 14.90
C GLU A 59 -48.33 24.90 13.75
N ALA A 60 -47.63 26.02 13.51
CA ALA A 60 -46.60 26.05 12.45
C ALA A 60 -45.38 25.20 12.80
N LEU A 61 -44.91 25.24 14.03
CA LEU A 61 -43.75 24.49 14.49
C LEU A 61 -43.99 22.99 14.50
N HIS A 62 -45.19 22.53 14.86
CA HIS A 62 -45.56 21.11 14.79
C HIS A 62 -45.63 20.58 13.33
N LYS A 63 -45.89 21.46 12.37
CA LYS A 63 -45.95 21.10 10.93
C LYS A 63 -44.61 21.18 10.24
N ALA A 64 -43.56 21.71 10.89
CA ALA A 64 -42.23 21.81 10.31
C ALA A 64 -41.70 20.42 9.88
N ALA A 65 -41.27 20.31 8.64
CA ALA A 65 -40.80 19.08 8.06
C ALA A 65 -39.32 18.80 8.35
N ASP A 66 -38.52 19.86 8.47
CA ASP A 66 -37.08 19.76 8.70
C ASP A 66 -36.54 20.88 9.61
N ASN A 67 -35.22 20.82 9.90
CA ASN A 67 -34.57 21.83 10.75
C ASN A 67 -34.45 23.21 10.07
N ALA A 68 -34.45 23.28 8.73
CA ALA A 68 -34.42 24.54 8.00
C ALA A 68 -35.75 25.28 8.13
N ASP A 69 -36.88 24.55 8.10
CA ASP A 69 -38.22 25.08 8.39
C ASP A 69 -38.31 25.59 9.79
N LEU A 70 -37.78 24.86 10.81
CA LEU A 70 -37.75 25.29 12.18
C LEU A 70 -36.98 26.60 12.37
N ASP A 71 -35.83 26.73 11.73
CA ASP A 71 -35.02 27.95 11.84
C ASP A 71 -35.70 29.14 11.12
N ALA A 72 -36.38 28.90 9.97
CA ALA A 72 -37.17 29.92 9.31
C ALA A 72 -38.35 30.41 10.19
N LEU A 73 -39.06 29.48 10.84
CA LEU A 73 -40.17 29.78 11.77
C LEU A 73 -39.66 30.51 13.04
N ARG A 74 -38.50 30.09 13.54
CA ARG A 74 -37.84 30.81 14.65
C ARG A 74 -37.56 32.27 14.29
N VAL A 75 -37.03 32.54 13.09
CA VAL A 75 -36.77 33.89 12.60
C VAL A 75 -38.08 34.67 12.41
N LYS A 76 -39.13 34.03 11.88
CA LYS A 76 -40.46 34.62 11.70
C LYS A 76 -41.09 35.09 13.01
N PHE A 77 -41.07 34.27 14.05
CA PHE A 77 -41.73 34.59 15.32
C PHE A 77 -40.82 35.36 16.30
N LEU A 78 -39.56 34.96 16.44
CA LEU A 78 -38.63 35.46 17.45
C LEU A 78 -37.52 36.37 16.89
N GLY A 79 -37.39 36.51 15.58
CA GLY A 79 -36.36 37.32 14.94
C GLY A 79 -36.45 38.84 15.29
N LYS A 80 -35.41 39.60 14.90
CA LYS A 80 -35.35 41.07 15.11
C LYS A 80 -36.54 41.83 14.46
N LYS A 81 -37.12 41.29 13.40
CA LYS A 81 -38.33 41.78 12.73
C LYS A 81 -39.51 40.81 12.92
N GLY A 82 -39.41 39.85 13.80
CA GLY A 82 -40.42 38.84 14.04
C GLY A 82 -41.69 39.37 14.67
N GLU A 83 -42.76 38.57 14.59
CA GLU A 83 -44.10 38.94 15.03
C GLU A 83 -44.16 39.31 16.52
N LEU A 84 -43.47 38.56 17.38
CA LEU A 84 -43.38 38.85 18.81
C LEU A 84 -42.64 40.16 19.09
N THR A 85 -41.55 40.41 18.34
CA THR A 85 -40.74 41.64 18.48
C THR A 85 -41.52 42.85 18.00
N ALA A 86 -42.42 42.71 17.02
CA ALA A 86 -43.27 43.77 16.51
C ALA A 86 -44.29 44.23 17.60
N ILE A 87 -44.85 43.29 18.38
CA ILE A 87 -45.73 43.62 19.52
C ILE A 87 -44.94 44.28 20.65
N LEU A 88 -43.75 43.78 20.98
CA LEU A 88 -42.87 44.38 21.99
C LEU A 88 -42.53 45.85 21.68
N LYS A 89 -42.32 46.21 20.42
CA LYS A 89 -42.09 47.60 19.98
C LYS A 89 -43.29 48.51 20.23
N GLN A 90 -44.51 47.95 20.27
CA GLN A 90 -45.72 48.74 20.53
C GLN A 90 -45.96 49.00 22.03
N MET A 91 -45.22 48.28 22.91
CA MET A 91 -45.31 48.47 24.38
C MET A 91 -44.95 49.93 24.82
N GLY A 92 -44.19 50.67 24.04
CA GLY A 92 -43.87 52.09 24.30
C GLY A 92 -45.12 52.97 24.38
N LYS A 93 -46.26 52.52 23.86
CA LYS A 93 -47.54 53.24 23.87
C LYS A 93 -48.44 52.90 25.05
N LEU A 94 -47.99 52.01 25.96
CA LEU A 94 -48.72 51.61 27.20
C LEU A 94 -48.28 52.41 28.42
N SER A 95 -49.13 52.44 29.45
CA SER A 95 -48.81 53.06 30.71
C SER A 95 -47.67 52.36 31.46
N ALA A 96 -47.03 53.08 32.42
CA ALA A 96 -45.93 52.52 33.21
C ALA A 96 -46.33 51.30 34.05
N GLU A 97 -47.60 51.16 34.43
CA GLU A 97 -48.14 50.03 35.20
C GLU A 97 -48.49 48.81 34.34
N GLU A 98 -48.81 49.01 33.06
CA GLU A 98 -49.19 47.91 32.12
C GLU A 98 -48.02 47.27 31.37
N ARG A 99 -46.91 48.00 31.24
CA ARG A 99 -45.72 47.51 30.57
C ARG A 99 -45.10 46.24 31.18
N PRO A 100 -44.97 46.13 32.54
CA PRO A 100 -44.42 44.92 33.13
C PRO A 100 -45.26 43.69 32.86
N LEU A 101 -46.59 43.84 32.84
CA LEU A 101 -47.53 42.74 32.67
C LEU A 101 -47.55 42.19 31.25
N ILE A 102 -47.42 43.03 30.20
CA ILE A 102 -47.29 42.62 28.87
C ILE A 102 -45.84 42.06 28.58
N GLY A 103 -44.81 42.62 29.20
CA GLY A 103 -43.44 42.13 29.16
C GLY A 103 -43.32 40.71 29.71
N GLN A 104 -43.99 40.44 30.84
CA GLN A 104 -44.00 39.09 31.40
C GLN A 104 -44.70 38.10 30.47
N LEU A 105 -45.91 38.42 29.96
CA LEU A 105 -46.64 37.59 29.02
C LEU A 105 -45.86 37.36 27.73
N ALA A 106 -45.18 38.35 27.18
CA ALA A 106 -44.35 38.19 25.99
C ALA A 106 -43.14 37.29 26.24
N ASN A 107 -42.54 37.35 27.44
CA ASN A 107 -41.48 36.43 27.84
C ASN A 107 -41.98 35.01 28.03
N GLU A 108 -43.18 34.82 28.57
CA GLU A 108 -43.83 33.51 28.68
C GLU A 108 -44.10 32.91 27.29
N VAL A 109 -44.63 33.69 26.37
CA VAL A 109 -44.87 33.25 24.97
C VAL A 109 -43.54 32.94 24.26
N ARG A 110 -42.50 33.75 24.50
CA ARG A 110 -41.18 33.49 23.97
C ARG A 110 -40.60 32.18 24.47
N GLY A 111 -40.61 31.96 25.79
CA GLY A 111 -40.13 30.73 26.41
C GLY A 111 -40.91 29.49 25.92
N PHE A 112 -42.22 29.63 25.73
CA PHE A 112 -43.06 28.59 25.16
C PHE A 112 -42.63 28.24 23.73
N ILE A 113 -42.46 29.23 22.85
CA ILE A 113 -42.03 29.02 21.46
C ILE A 113 -40.63 28.38 21.41
N GLU A 114 -39.68 28.86 22.22
CA GLU A 114 -38.33 28.30 22.31
C GLU A 114 -38.35 26.82 22.73
N ASN A 115 -39.16 26.48 23.74
CA ASN A 115 -39.33 25.11 24.22
C ASN A 115 -39.94 24.19 23.13
N VAL A 116 -40.98 24.66 22.44
CA VAL A 116 -41.59 23.88 21.32
C VAL A 116 -40.58 23.65 20.19
N ILE A 117 -39.73 24.65 19.88
CA ILE A 117 -38.68 24.51 18.88
C ILE A 117 -37.64 23.43 19.28
N GLU A 118 -37.20 23.46 20.55
CA GLU A 118 -36.23 22.49 21.05
C GLU A 118 -36.80 21.06 21.04
N THR A 119 -38.06 20.89 21.49
CA THR A 119 -38.73 19.60 21.49
C THR A 119 -38.84 19.07 20.06
N ARG A 120 -39.32 19.91 19.12
CA ARG A 120 -39.48 19.48 17.71
C ARG A 120 -38.16 19.19 17.04
N ARG A 121 -37.11 19.94 17.35
CA ARG A 121 -35.77 19.70 16.86
C ARG A 121 -35.22 18.36 17.35
N ALA A 122 -35.47 17.98 18.59
CA ALA A 122 -35.09 16.68 19.12
C ALA A 122 -35.82 15.55 18.41
N GLU A 123 -37.17 15.69 18.21
CA GLU A 123 -37.95 14.70 17.45
C GLU A 123 -37.45 14.50 15.99
N LEU A 124 -37.20 15.61 15.29
CA LEU A 124 -36.70 15.55 13.91
C LEU A 124 -35.31 14.90 13.83
N LYS A 125 -34.42 15.20 14.78
CA LYS A 125 -33.11 14.59 14.87
C LYS A 125 -33.17 13.10 15.16
N GLU A 126 -34.08 12.71 16.06
CA GLU A 126 -34.29 11.29 16.38
C GLU A 126 -34.82 10.52 15.14
N LYS A 127 -35.78 11.11 14.44
CA LYS A 127 -36.34 10.56 13.19
C LYS A 127 -35.27 10.43 12.12
N GLU A 128 -34.48 11.48 11.87
CA GLU A 128 -33.38 11.48 10.91
C GLU A 128 -32.34 10.41 11.27
N THR A 129 -32.03 10.28 12.57
CA THR A 129 -31.10 9.26 13.05
C THR A 129 -31.63 7.85 12.82
N ALA A 130 -32.94 7.63 13.10
CA ALA A 130 -33.56 6.33 12.89
C ALA A 130 -33.60 5.95 11.40
N GLU A 131 -33.98 6.88 10.52
CA GLU A 131 -33.99 6.66 9.06
C GLU A 131 -32.58 6.37 8.53
N ARG A 132 -31.55 7.09 9.05
CA ARG A 132 -30.16 6.83 8.69
C ARG A 132 -29.70 5.46 9.15
N LEU A 133 -29.99 5.07 10.40
CA LEU A 133 -29.62 3.77 10.93
C LEU A 133 -30.28 2.62 10.16
N GLU A 134 -31.53 2.81 9.72
CA GLU A 134 -32.23 1.84 8.89
C GLU A 134 -31.59 1.73 7.50
N SER A 135 -31.27 2.87 6.88
CA SER A 135 -30.64 2.90 5.55
C SER A 135 -29.19 2.39 5.55
N GLU A 136 -28.47 2.59 6.66
CA GLU A 136 -27.07 2.14 6.84
C GLU A 136 -26.96 0.72 7.41
N THR A 137 -28.06 -0.03 7.50
CA THR A 137 -28.04 -1.42 7.97
C THR A 137 -27.17 -2.29 7.09
N ILE A 138 -26.14 -2.90 7.68
CA ILE A 138 -25.23 -3.81 7.01
C ILE A 138 -25.59 -5.24 7.39
N ASP A 139 -25.73 -6.09 6.38
CA ASP A 139 -25.88 -7.53 6.61
C ASP A 139 -24.54 -8.13 7.10
N VAL A 140 -24.41 -8.29 8.41
CA VAL A 140 -23.21 -8.86 9.05
C VAL A 140 -23.03 -10.35 8.79
N THR A 141 -24.04 -11.02 8.18
CA THR A 141 -23.93 -12.43 7.80
C THR A 141 -23.23 -12.61 6.45
N MET A 142 -23.12 -11.56 5.65
CA MET A 142 -22.34 -11.60 4.41
C MET A 142 -20.87 -11.87 4.71
N PRO A 143 -20.26 -12.89 4.07
CA PRO A 143 -18.85 -13.16 4.29
C PRO A 143 -18.00 -11.98 3.77
N GLY A 144 -17.08 -11.53 4.58
CA GLY A 144 -16.10 -10.52 4.19
C GLY A 144 -15.24 -10.99 3.02
N LYS A 145 -14.65 -10.07 2.27
CA LYS A 145 -13.65 -10.39 1.25
C LYS A 145 -12.46 -11.05 1.95
N LYS A 146 -12.19 -12.32 1.63
CA LYS A 146 -10.98 -12.99 2.07
C LYS A 146 -9.79 -12.29 1.42
N HIS A 147 -8.89 -11.76 2.23
CA HIS A 147 -7.59 -11.34 1.75
C HIS A 147 -6.79 -12.60 1.43
N THR A 148 -6.43 -12.77 0.16
CA THR A 148 -5.47 -13.81 -0.22
C THR A 148 -4.08 -13.33 0.22
N LEU A 149 -3.43 -14.11 1.07
CA LEU A 149 -2.02 -13.88 1.38
C LEU A 149 -1.21 -14.12 0.11
N GLY A 150 -0.23 -13.24 -0.14
CA GLY A 150 0.72 -13.45 -1.21
C GLY A 150 1.67 -14.60 -0.86
N TYR A 151 2.15 -15.29 -1.88
CA TYR A 151 3.13 -16.38 -1.76
C TYR A 151 4.46 -15.95 -2.36
N LYS A 152 5.55 -16.45 -1.80
CA LYS A 152 6.87 -16.27 -2.41
C LYS A 152 7.00 -17.21 -3.61
N HIS A 153 7.64 -16.73 -4.66
CA HIS A 153 8.01 -17.57 -5.80
C HIS A 153 8.94 -18.72 -5.34
N PRO A 154 8.82 -19.95 -5.84
CA PRO A 154 9.63 -21.09 -5.39
C PRO A 154 11.14 -20.86 -5.53
N LEU A 155 11.61 -20.14 -6.56
CA LEU A 155 13.01 -19.73 -6.67
C LEU A 155 13.42 -18.82 -5.50
N SER A 156 12.56 -17.88 -5.09
CA SER A 156 12.85 -16.98 -3.97
C SER A 156 12.89 -17.72 -2.63
N LEU A 157 11.99 -18.69 -2.43
CA LEU A 157 11.98 -19.50 -1.21
C LEU A 157 13.31 -20.22 -1.01
N VAL A 158 13.76 -20.94 -2.05
CA VAL A 158 15.02 -21.71 -1.96
C VAL A 158 16.24 -20.81 -1.95
N LEU A 159 16.22 -19.70 -2.68
CA LEU A 159 17.30 -18.70 -2.64
C LEU A 159 17.49 -18.11 -1.25
N ASP A 160 16.42 -17.73 -0.58
CA ASP A 160 16.48 -17.18 0.78
C ASP A 160 17.03 -18.23 1.75
N GLU A 161 16.58 -19.48 1.67
CA GLU A 161 17.10 -20.58 2.48
C GLU A 161 18.60 -20.85 2.24
N ILE A 162 19.04 -20.87 0.99
CA ILE A 162 20.47 -21.04 0.65
C ILE A 162 21.31 -19.88 1.21
N LYS A 163 20.81 -18.64 1.11
CA LYS A 163 21.46 -17.47 1.73
C LYS A 163 21.58 -17.62 3.23
N GLU A 164 20.50 -18.03 3.92
CA GLU A 164 20.49 -18.23 5.38
C GLU A 164 21.50 -19.30 5.79
N ILE A 165 21.58 -20.42 5.03
CA ILE A 165 22.55 -21.48 5.29
C ILE A 165 23.98 -20.93 5.22
N PHE A 166 24.34 -20.22 4.15
CA PHE A 166 25.70 -19.70 3.97
C PHE A 166 26.03 -18.56 4.93
N LEU A 167 25.08 -17.66 5.23
CA LEU A 167 25.24 -16.64 6.27
C LEU A 167 25.54 -17.31 7.64
N GLY A 168 24.81 -18.37 7.98
CA GLY A 168 25.05 -19.17 9.20
C GLY A 168 26.38 -19.93 9.18
N MET A 169 27.04 -20.07 8.04
CA MET A 169 28.38 -20.61 7.87
C MET A 169 29.48 -19.53 7.81
N GLY A 170 29.12 -18.25 7.99
CA GLY A 170 30.04 -17.11 8.02
C GLY A 170 30.43 -16.59 6.63
N PHE A 171 29.56 -16.77 5.63
CA PHE A 171 29.73 -16.14 4.31
C PHE A 171 28.99 -14.80 4.27
N ASP A 172 29.55 -13.84 3.55
CA ASP A 172 28.88 -12.60 3.19
C ASP A 172 28.21 -12.73 1.81
N ILE A 173 27.19 -11.88 1.53
CA ILE A 173 26.52 -11.85 0.24
C ILE A 173 27.11 -10.72 -0.60
N ALA A 174 27.73 -11.06 -1.74
CA ALA A 174 28.28 -10.11 -2.69
C ALA A 174 27.34 -9.95 -3.90
N GLN A 175 27.31 -8.76 -4.47
CA GLN A 175 26.54 -8.44 -5.68
C GLN A 175 27.43 -7.76 -6.72
N GLY A 176 27.08 -7.91 -7.97
CA GLY A 176 27.77 -7.25 -9.09
C GLY A 176 26.82 -6.98 -10.27
N PRO A 177 27.28 -6.23 -11.28
CA PRO A 177 26.47 -5.85 -12.43
C PRO A 177 26.10 -7.05 -13.28
N GLU A 178 24.91 -7.00 -13.92
CA GLU A 178 24.46 -8.01 -14.89
C GLU A 178 25.03 -7.75 -16.28
N ILE A 179 25.24 -6.49 -16.64
CA ILE A 179 26.02 -6.08 -17.82
C ILE A 179 27.47 -5.97 -17.40
N GLU A 180 28.29 -6.81 -18.00
CA GLU A 180 29.67 -6.99 -17.54
C GLU A 180 30.68 -6.80 -18.69
N TRP A 181 31.88 -6.43 -18.32
CA TRP A 181 33.00 -6.42 -19.26
C TRP A 181 33.46 -7.83 -19.58
N ASP A 182 33.84 -8.09 -20.85
CA ASP A 182 34.43 -9.34 -21.29
C ASP A 182 35.63 -9.78 -20.46
N TYR A 183 36.42 -8.82 -20.01
CA TYR A 183 37.54 -9.04 -19.10
C TYR A 183 37.12 -9.78 -17.82
N TYR A 184 36.12 -9.32 -17.13
CA TYR A 184 35.66 -9.93 -15.87
C TYR A 184 34.94 -11.27 -16.09
N ASN A 185 34.17 -11.36 -17.20
CA ASN A 185 33.40 -12.56 -17.45
C ASN A 185 34.24 -13.72 -17.99
N PHE A 186 35.41 -13.41 -18.62
CA PHE A 186 36.25 -14.41 -19.27
C PHE A 186 37.74 -14.28 -18.97
N GLU A 187 38.42 -13.19 -19.37
CA GLU A 187 39.87 -13.10 -19.31
C GLU A 187 40.44 -13.27 -17.92
N ALA A 188 39.88 -12.53 -16.94
CA ALA A 188 40.29 -12.61 -15.54
C ALA A 188 40.00 -13.97 -14.89
N LEU A 189 39.09 -14.76 -15.49
CA LEU A 189 38.77 -16.13 -15.10
C LEU A 189 39.57 -17.20 -15.86
N ASN A 190 40.73 -16.82 -16.40
CA ASN A 190 41.62 -17.71 -17.16
C ASN A 190 40.98 -18.26 -18.45
N ILE A 191 40.08 -17.49 -19.07
CA ILE A 191 39.45 -17.80 -20.37
C ILE A 191 39.86 -16.71 -21.39
N PRO A 192 41.06 -16.76 -21.98
CA PRO A 192 41.52 -15.77 -22.95
C PRO A 192 40.68 -15.78 -24.24
N LYS A 193 40.85 -14.73 -25.07
CA LYS A 193 40.00 -14.52 -26.29
C LYS A 193 39.87 -15.70 -27.21
N ASN A 194 40.92 -16.51 -27.33
CA ASN A 194 40.94 -17.66 -28.23
C ASN A 194 40.73 -19.03 -27.54
N HIS A 195 40.15 -19.00 -26.31
CA HIS A 195 39.92 -20.23 -25.55
C HIS A 195 38.66 -20.97 -26.04
N PRO A 196 38.69 -22.29 -26.29
CA PRO A 196 37.55 -23.07 -26.78
C PRO A 196 36.32 -22.99 -25.85
N ALA A 197 36.50 -22.76 -24.55
CA ALA A 197 35.40 -22.60 -23.59
C ALA A 197 34.51 -21.38 -23.88
N ARG A 198 34.97 -20.42 -24.71
CA ARG A 198 34.12 -19.28 -25.13
C ARG A 198 33.06 -19.72 -26.15
N ASP A 199 33.42 -20.67 -27.04
CA ASP A 199 32.55 -21.18 -28.08
C ASP A 199 31.44 -22.07 -27.52
N THR A 200 31.67 -22.64 -26.33
CA THR A 200 30.68 -23.47 -25.61
C THR A 200 29.76 -22.69 -24.72
N GLN A 201 30.02 -21.38 -24.48
CA GLN A 201 29.15 -20.48 -23.73
C GLN A 201 28.47 -19.48 -24.68
N ASP A 202 27.29 -19.83 -25.15
CA ASP A 202 26.47 -18.95 -25.98
C ASP A 202 26.18 -17.64 -25.22
N THR A 203 26.80 -16.54 -25.67
CA THR A 203 26.88 -15.27 -24.92
C THR A 203 26.14 -14.16 -25.65
N PHE A 204 25.33 -13.40 -24.93
CA PHE A 204 24.74 -12.17 -25.44
C PHE A 204 25.71 -10.99 -25.30
N TYR A 205 26.34 -10.61 -26.41
CA TYR A 205 27.18 -9.43 -26.49
C TYR A 205 26.35 -8.18 -26.78
N ILE A 206 26.59 -7.10 -26.01
CA ILE A 206 26.00 -5.76 -26.21
C ILE A 206 26.93 -4.93 -27.11
N THR A 207 28.24 -5.03 -26.86
CA THR A 207 29.30 -4.46 -27.67
C THR A 207 30.46 -5.50 -27.78
N GLU A 208 31.52 -5.20 -28.49
CA GLU A 208 32.70 -6.07 -28.58
C GLU A 208 33.33 -6.47 -27.24
N ASN A 209 33.14 -5.61 -26.22
CA ASN A 209 33.79 -5.79 -24.90
C ASN A 209 32.78 -5.79 -23.74
N MET A 210 31.49 -5.69 -24.01
CA MET A 210 30.42 -5.72 -23.01
C MET A 210 29.39 -6.77 -23.35
N LEU A 211 28.94 -7.50 -22.35
CA LEU A 211 28.02 -8.63 -22.50
C LEU A 211 27.05 -8.74 -21.32
N LEU A 212 26.02 -9.52 -21.47
CA LEU A 212 25.23 -10.01 -20.33
C LEU A 212 26.01 -11.18 -19.71
N ARG A 213 26.32 -11.08 -18.41
CA ARG A 213 27.15 -12.09 -17.72
C ARG A 213 26.58 -13.49 -17.87
N THR A 214 27.43 -14.43 -18.21
CA THR A 214 27.06 -15.85 -18.41
C THR A 214 27.15 -16.67 -17.12
N GLN A 215 27.72 -16.07 -16.07
CA GLN A 215 27.98 -16.64 -14.75
C GLN A 215 28.10 -15.51 -13.71
N THR A 216 28.02 -15.83 -12.43
CA THR A 216 28.25 -14.85 -11.37
C THR A 216 29.71 -14.73 -10.92
N SER A 217 30.62 -15.50 -11.52
CA SER A 217 32.08 -15.46 -11.28
C SER A 217 32.74 -14.07 -11.41
N PRO A 218 32.28 -13.17 -12.30
CA PRO A 218 32.80 -11.79 -12.34
C PRO A 218 32.76 -11.08 -11.00
N VAL A 219 31.75 -11.37 -10.17
CA VAL A 219 31.63 -10.81 -8.82
C VAL A 219 32.80 -11.22 -7.95
N GLN A 220 33.28 -12.46 -8.09
CA GLN A 220 34.43 -12.96 -7.34
C GLN A 220 35.71 -12.15 -7.64
N ILE A 221 35.97 -11.84 -8.91
CA ILE A 221 37.11 -10.99 -9.32
C ILE A 221 36.98 -9.61 -8.73
N ARG A 222 35.81 -8.99 -8.84
CA ARG A 222 35.55 -7.64 -8.28
C ARG A 222 35.74 -7.57 -6.77
N VAL A 223 35.37 -8.63 -6.07
CA VAL A 223 35.57 -8.71 -4.60
C VAL A 223 37.07 -8.86 -4.31
N MET A 224 37.81 -9.74 -5.04
CA MET A 224 39.24 -9.91 -4.85
C MET A 224 40.06 -8.62 -5.08
N GLU A 225 39.66 -7.83 -6.09
CA GLU A 225 40.31 -6.54 -6.39
C GLU A 225 40.10 -5.50 -5.25
N ASN A 226 38.99 -5.56 -4.52
CA ASN A 226 38.58 -4.56 -3.55
C ASN A 226 38.74 -5.00 -2.09
N THR A 227 38.94 -6.30 -1.84
CA THR A 227 38.96 -6.86 -0.47
C THR A 227 40.21 -7.73 -0.29
N LYS A 228 40.88 -7.54 0.81
CA LYS A 228 42.02 -8.40 1.19
C LYS A 228 41.49 -9.69 1.86
N PRO A 229 42.20 -10.82 1.68
CA PRO A 229 41.88 -12.04 2.43
C PRO A 229 42.00 -11.82 3.96
N PRO A 230 41.16 -12.50 4.77
CA PRO A 230 40.31 -13.61 4.37
C PRO A 230 39.04 -13.15 3.64
N ILE A 231 38.65 -13.85 2.56
CA ILE A 231 37.43 -13.63 1.79
C ILE A 231 36.54 -14.86 1.92
N ARG A 232 35.27 -14.66 2.20
CA ARG A 232 34.29 -15.73 2.26
C ARG A 232 32.93 -15.16 1.84
N ILE A 233 32.56 -15.40 0.59
CA ILE A 233 31.35 -14.81 -0.02
C ILE A 233 30.53 -15.83 -0.79
N ILE A 234 29.22 -15.55 -0.90
CA ILE A 234 28.39 -16.07 -1.97
C ILE A 234 27.91 -14.93 -2.89
N ALA A 235 27.79 -15.20 -4.17
CA ALA A 235 27.35 -14.25 -5.19
C ALA A 235 26.10 -14.81 -5.92
N PRO A 236 24.90 -14.65 -5.37
CA PRO A 236 23.68 -15.01 -6.05
C PRO A 236 23.32 -13.96 -7.11
N GLY A 237 22.81 -14.39 -8.26
CA GLY A 237 22.38 -13.46 -9.28
C GLY A 237 21.86 -14.09 -10.56
N ARG A 238 21.22 -13.27 -11.38
CA ARG A 238 20.77 -13.64 -12.72
C ARG A 238 21.95 -13.75 -13.66
N VAL A 239 21.88 -14.72 -14.54
CA VAL A 239 22.86 -14.97 -15.60
C VAL A 239 22.14 -15.25 -16.92
N TYR A 240 22.85 -15.08 -18.02
CA TYR A 240 22.27 -15.06 -19.36
C TYR A 240 23.10 -15.89 -20.32
N ARG A 241 22.45 -16.78 -21.06
CA ARG A 241 23.05 -17.56 -22.15
C ARG A 241 22.10 -17.62 -23.35
N SER A 242 22.59 -17.56 -24.55
CA SER A 242 21.74 -17.59 -25.75
C SER A 242 21.25 -18.99 -26.13
N ASP A 243 21.04 -19.84 -25.12
CA ASP A 243 20.51 -21.18 -25.26
C ASP A 243 19.06 -21.18 -25.76
N ALA A 244 18.67 -22.18 -26.51
CA ALA A 244 17.27 -22.38 -26.87
C ALA A 244 16.45 -22.78 -25.65
N VAL A 245 15.22 -22.27 -25.58
CA VAL A 245 14.31 -22.56 -24.45
C VAL A 245 13.79 -24.00 -24.57
N ASP A 246 14.06 -24.79 -23.53
CA ASP A 246 13.49 -26.14 -23.39
C ASP A 246 13.10 -26.43 -21.94
N ALA A 247 12.78 -27.65 -21.58
CA ALA A 247 12.40 -28.05 -20.22
C ALA A 247 13.54 -27.91 -19.20
N THR A 248 14.80 -27.75 -19.65
CA THR A 248 16.02 -27.76 -18.81
C THR A 248 16.90 -26.52 -19.02
N HIS A 249 16.63 -25.73 -20.06
CA HIS A 249 17.38 -24.53 -20.41
C HIS A 249 16.48 -23.32 -20.58
N SER A 250 16.97 -22.18 -20.09
CA SER A 250 16.36 -20.86 -20.28
C SER A 250 17.46 -19.83 -20.56
N PRO A 251 17.24 -18.87 -21.46
CA PRO A 251 18.20 -17.80 -21.74
C PRO A 251 18.48 -16.91 -20.52
N LEU A 252 17.60 -16.89 -19.55
CA LEU A 252 17.75 -16.27 -18.25
C LEU A 252 17.57 -17.35 -17.18
N PHE A 253 18.54 -17.46 -16.28
CA PHE A 253 18.45 -18.32 -15.10
C PHE A 253 19.26 -17.71 -13.95
N HIS A 254 19.30 -18.38 -12.80
CA HIS A 254 19.99 -17.88 -11.62
C HIS A 254 21.13 -18.81 -11.22
N GLN A 255 22.26 -18.20 -10.87
CA GLN A 255 23.38 -18.91 -10.27
C GLN A 255 23.64 -18.39 -8.86
N ILE A 256 24.18 -19.26 -8.03
CA ILE A 256 24.76 -18.93 -6.74
C ILE A 256 26.18 -19.47 -6.77
N GLU A 257 27.16 -18.59 -6.74
CA GLU A 257 28.56 -18.97 -6.68
C GLU A 257 29.17 -18.57 -5.34
N GLY A 258 30.06 -19.37 -4.83
CA GLY A 258 30.81 -19.09 -3.60
C GLY A 258 32.30 -19.02 -3.82
N LEU A 259 32.96 -18.20 -3.03
CA LEU A 259 34.41 -18.02 -3.03
C LEU A 259 34.92 -17.96 -1.57
N VAL A 260 35.94 -18.75 -1.31
CA VAL A 260 36.70 -18.66 -0.05
C VAL A 260 38.17 -18.53 -0.39
N ILE A 261 38.84 -17.53 0.18
CA ILE A 261 40.29 -17.29 0.04
C ILE A 261 40.86 -16.99 1.41
N ASP A 262 41.82 -17.77 1.81
CA ASP A 262 42.61 -17.53 3.02
C ASP A 262 43.97 -18.27 2.90
N LYS A 263 44.77 -18.21 3.94
CA LYS A 263 46.03 -18.99 4.02
C LYS A 263 45.74 -20.46 4.25
N GLY A 264 46.36 -21.33 3.42
CA GLY A 264 46.32 -22.77 3.61
C GLY A 264 44.97 -23.43 3.38
N ILE A 265 44.09 -22.82 2.58
CA ILE A 265 42.81 -23.42 2.15
C ILE A 265 43.07 -24.63 1.25
N THR A 266 42.35 -25.72 1.50
CA THR A 266 42.52 -27.01 0.83
C THR A 266 41.22 -27.56 0.21
N MET A 267 41.36 -28.64 -0.61
CA MET A 267 40.19 -29.40 -1.10
C MET A 267 39.39 -30.04 0.05
N GLY A 268 40.04 -30.32 1.21
CA GLY A 268 39.34 -30.82 2.41
C GLY A 268 38.37 -29.78 2.98
N ASP A 269 38.78 -28.51 2.98
CA ASP A 269 37.93 -27.39 3.42
C ASP A 269 36.73 -27.20 2.47
N LEU A 270 36.96 -27.27 1.16
CA LEU A 270 35.91 -27.26 0.14
C LEU A 270 34.90 -28.39 0.40
N LYS A 271 35.39 -29.65 0.54
CA LYS A 271 34.54 -30.79 0.80
C LYS A 271 33.72 -30.61 2.09
N GLY A 272 34.36 -30.23 3.19
CA GLY A 272 33.70 -30.05 4.49
C GLY A 272 32.60 -28.98 4.46
N ASN A 273 32.87 -27.84 3.80
CA ASN A 273 31.87 -26.78 3.65
C ASN A 273 30.68 -27.22 2.79
N LEU A 274 30.92 -27.92 1.66
CA LEU A 274 29.83 -28.39 0.79
C LEU A 274 29.05 -29.56 1.38
N GLU A 275 29.70 -30.42 2.19
CA GLU A 275 29.01 -31.46 2.94
C GLU A 275 28.09 -30.86 4.02
N ALA A 276 28.56 -29.84 4.76
CA ALA A 276 27.74 -29.11 5.72
C ALA A 276 26.56 -28.39 5.05
N PHE A 277 26.77 -27.81 3.87
CA PHE A 277 25.72 -27.21 3.06
C PHE A 277 24.68 -28.25 2.62
N ALA A 278 25.12 -29.39 2.05
CA ALA A 278 24.24 -30.44 1.58
C ALA A 278 23.38 -31.02 2.72
N LYS A 279 23.96 -31.25 3.90
CA LYS A 279 23.22 -31.70 5.08
C LYS A 279 22.14 -30.72 5.53
N ARG A 280 22.44 -29.41 5.54
CA ARG A 280 21.47 -28.38 5.94
C ARG A 280 20.35 -28.22 4.91
N LEU A 281 20.63 -28.38 3.60
CA LEU A 281 19.64 -28.20 2.55
C LEU A 281 18.78 -29.43 2.29
N TYR A 282 19.38 -30.62 2.35
CA TYR A 282 18.73 -31.90 1.97
C TYR A 282 18.53 -32.87 3.13
N GLY A 283 19.00 -32.54 4.34
CA GLY A 283 18.88 -33.36 5.55
C GLY A 283 20.20 -33.95 6.03
N GLU A 284 20.28 -34.26 7.33
CA GLU A 284 21.50 -34.71 8.03
C GLU A 284 22.15 -35.99 7.45
N ASP A 285 21.36 -36.85 6.85
CA ASP A 285 21.82 -38.11 6.24
C ASP A 285 22.36 -37.93 4.80
N SER A 286 22.42 -36.70 4.32
CA SER A 286 22.89 -36.42 2.96
C SER A 286 24.39 -36.64 2.84
N GLU A 287 24.78 -37.50 1.90
CA GLU A 287 26.16 -37.74 1.52
C GLU A 287 26.52 -37.05 0.23
N ILE A 288 27.77 -36.59 0.11
CA ILE A 288 28.31 -36.00 -1.13
C ILE A 288 29.45 -36.86 -1.68
N ARG A 289 29.60 -36.86 -3.00
CA ARG A 289 30.77 -37.38 -3.70
C ARG A 289 31.35 -36.35 -4.67
N LEU A 290 32.66 -36.34 -4.80
CA LEU A 290 33.39 -35.50 -5.73
C LEU A 290 33.75 -36.33 -6.97
N ARG A 291 33.35 -35.84 -8.15
CA ARG A 291 33.77 -36.41 -9.42
C ARG A 291 34.76 -35.45 -10.08
N PRO A 292 35.97 -35.92 -10.50
CA PRO A 292 36.90 -35.05 -11.24
C PRO A 292 36.25 -34.44 -12.49
N HIS A 293 36.47 -33.15 -12.66
CA HIS A 293 36.02 -32.37 -13.83
C HIS A 293 37.07 -31.35 -14.22
N HIS A 294 36.87 -30.61 -15.30
CA HIS A 294 37.73 -29.50 -15.69
C HIS A 294 36.96 -28.20 -15.86
N PHE A 295 37.40 -27.18 -15.14
CA PHE A 295 36.98 -25.79 -15.37
C PHE A 295 38.23 -24.91 -15.55
N PRO A 296 38.23 -23.92 -16.48
CA PRO A 296 39.42 -23.08 -16.75
C PRO A 296 39.87 -22.25 -15.55
N PHE A 297 38.94 -21.89 -14.64
CA PHE A 297 39.14 -21.00 -13.50
C PHE A 297 39.44 -21.74 -12.19
N THR A 298 39.39 -23.08 -12.18
CA THR A 298 39.75 -23.90 -11.00
C THR A 298 40.68 -25.04 -11.37
N GLU A 299 41.61 -25.41 -10.47
CA GLU A 299 42.52 -26.54 -10.61
C GLU A 299 43.04 -26.98 -9.22
N PRO A 300 42.76 -28.22 -8.74
CA PRO A 300 41.88 -29.19 -9.35
C PRO A 300 40.42 -28.78 -9.31
N SER A 301 39.65 -29.32 -10.29
CA SER A 301 38.21 -29.10 -10.41
C SER A 301 37.42 -30.37 -10.19
N CYS A 302 36.21 -30.25 -9.71
CA CYS A 302 35.28 -31.36 -9.52
C CYS A 302 33.83 -30.95 -9.68
N GLU A 303 33.00 -31.88 -10.01
CA GLU A 303 31.54 -31.80 -9.80
C GLU A 303 31.18 -32.47 -8.49
N ILE A 304 30.15 -31.92 -7.82
CA ILE A 304 29.65 -32.45 -6.58
C ILE A 304 28.25 -33.03 -6.81
N ASP A 305 28.13 -34.30 -6.49
CA ASP A 305 26.86 -35.01 -6.47
C ASP A 305 26.43 -35.22 -5.02
N VAL A 306 25.12 -35.16 -4.78
CA VAL A 306 24.48 -35.56 -3.52
C VAL A 306 23.79 -36.91 -3.69
N ALA A 307 23.81 -37.75 -2.68
CA ALA A 307 23.01 -38.96 -2.66
C ALA A 307 21.54 -38.61 -2.88
N CYS A 308 20.86 -39.33 -3.75
CA CYS A 308 19.48 -39.02 -4.10
C CYS A 308 18.60 -39.06 -2.87
N PHE A 309 18.07 -37.94 -2.47
CA PHE A 309 17.24 -37.76 -1.27
C PHE A 309 15.89 -38.51 -1.35
N ASN A 310 15.44 -38.89 -2.56
CA ASN A 310 14.23 -39.68 -2.75
C ASN A 310 14.45 -41.19 -2.56
N CYS A 311 15.57 -41.72 -3.04
CA CYS A 311 15.83 -43.18 -2.98
C CYS A 311 17.02 -43.56 -2.14
N HIS A 312 17.69 -42.62 -1.48
CA HIS A 312 18.85 -42.84 -0.61
C HIS A 312 19.92 -43.73 -1.27
N GLY A 313 20.29 -43.39 -2.49
CA GLY A 313 21.33 -44.10 -3.27
C GLY A 313 20.87 -45.39 -3.96
N LYS A 314 19.60 -45.84 -3.82
CA LYS A 314 19.12 -47.09 -4.43
C LYS A 314 18.79 -47.03 -5.91
N GLY A 315 18.65 -45.79 -6.46
CA GLY A 315 18.21 -45.56 -7.83
C GLY A 315 16.69 -45.40 -7.94
N CYS A 316 16.23 -44.35 -8.59
CA CYS A 316 14.81 -44.05 -8.86
C CYS A 316 14.67 -43.19 -10.13
N SER A 317 13.44 -42.84 -10.50
CA SER A 317 13.17 -41.98 -11.66
C SER A 317 13.83 -40.59 -11.53
N LEU A 318 13.86 -40.00 -10.32
CA LEU A 318 14.46 -38.70 -10.07
C LEU A 318 15.96 -38.66 -10.37
N CYS A 319 16.70 -39.68 -9.96
CA CYS A 319 18.13 -39.81 -10.24
C CYS A 319 18.43 -40.67 -11.49
N LYS A 320 17.42 -40.99 -12.27
CA LYS A 320 17.55 -41.83 -13.50
C LYS A 320 18.23 -43.17 -13.24
N GLY A 321 18.05 -43.76 -12.06
CA GLY A 321 18.63 -45.05 -11.67
C GLY A 321 20.05 -44.97 -11.08
N GLU A 322 20.71 -43.79 -11.08
CA GLU A 322 22.11 -43.67 -10.65
C GLU A 322 22.30 -43.62 -9.13
N GLY A 323 21.26 -43.27 -8.40
CA GLY A 323 21.35 -43.05 -6.94
C GLY A 323 21.97 -41.72 -6.52
N TRP A 324 22.51 -40.95 -7.45
CA TRP A 324 23.21 -39.69 -7.24
C TRP A 324 22.64 -38.58 -8.12
N ILE A 325 22.70 -37.33 -7.63
CA ILE A 325 22.24 -36.15 -8.33
C ILE A 325 23.33 -35.09 -8.29
N GLU A 326 23.79 -34.67 -9.44
CA GLU A 326 24.72 -33.55 -9.59
C GLU A 326 24.05 -32.24 -9.15
N ILE A 327 24.71 -31.49 -8.28
CA ILE A 327 24.18 -30.23 -7.73
C ILE A 327 25.02 -29.01 -8.10
N LEU A 328 26.33 -29.14 -8.19
CA LEU A 328 27.21 -27.99 -8.45
C LEU A 328 28.59 -28.38 -8.99
N GLY A 329 29.27 -27.44 -9.65
CA GLY A 329 30.67 -27.49 -9.95
C GLY A 329 31.51 -26.77 -8.91
N ALA A 330 32.73 -27.27 -8.65
CA ALA A 330 33.61 -26.66 -7.64
C ALA A 330 35.10 -26.95 -7.97
N GLY A 331 35.99 -26.28 -7.22
CA GLY A 331 37.43 -26.58 -7.31
C GLY A 331 38.27 -25.54 -6.59
N MET A 332 39.59 -25.80 -6.54
CA MET A 332 40.53 -24.82 -6.02
C MET A 332 40.73 -23.71 -7.06
N VAL A 333 40.71 -22.45 -6.58
CA VAL A 333 40.88 -21.30 -7.48
C VAL A 333 42.21 -21.35 -8.18
N HIS A 334 42.18 -21.23 -9.51
CA HIS A 334 43.39 -21.29 -10.31
C HIS A 334 44.36 -20.14 -9.99
N PRO A 335 45.68 -20.36 -9.86
CA PRO A 335 46.63 -19.30 -9.48
C PRO A 335 46.61 -18.06 -10.36
N LYS A 336 46.26 -18.19 -11.66
CA LYS A 336 46.11 -17.04 -12.55
C LYS A 336 44.91 -16.20 -12.19
N VAL A 337 43.81 -16.82 -11.74
CA VAL A 337 42.59 -16.12 -11.29
C VAL A 337 42.89 -15.32 -10.02
N LEU A 338 43.64 -15.89 -9.06
CA LEU A 338 44.06 -15.17 -7.88
C LEU A 338 44.93 -13.93 -8.25
N ARG A 339 45.88 -14.10 -9.18
CA ARG A 339 46.71 -12.98 -9.67
C ARG A 339 45.88 -11.91 -10.38
N SER A 340 44.88 -12.30 -11.19
CA SER A 340 43.97 -11.35 -11.85
C SER A 340 43.18 -10.54 -10.84
N GLY A 341 42.81 -11.12 -9.68
CA GLY A 341 42.16 -10.44 -8.57
C GLY A 341 43.12 -9.72 -7.62
N GLY A 342 44.44 -9.63 -7.96
CA GLY A 342 45.44 -8.94 -7.14
C GLY A 342 45.87 -9.69 -5.86
N ILE A 343 45.63 -11.01 -5.81
CA ILE A 343 45.99 -11.85 -4.66
C ILE A 343 47.19 -12.72 -5.01
N ASP A 344 48.16 -12.76 -4.08
CA ASP A 344 49.38 -13.55 -4.23
C ASP A 344 49.11 -15.05 -3.97
N PRO A 345 49.20 -15.92 -5.03
CA PRO A 345 48.95 -17.35 -4.87
C PRO A 345 50.03 -18.13 -4.12
N GLU A 346 51.20 -17.50 -3.83
CA GLU A 346 52.24 -18.13 -3.01
C GLU A 346 51.90 -17.99 -1.49
N VAL A 347 51.02 -17.04 -1.15
CA VAL A 347 50.64 -16.77 0.24
C VAL A 347 49.22 -17.29 0.53
N TYR A 348 48.32 -17.18 -0.46
CA TYR A 348 46.90 -17.50 -0.31
C TYR A 348 46.46 -18.60 -1.26
N SER A 349 45.59 -19.43 -0.78
CA SER A 349 44.84 -20.39 -1.58
C SER A 349 43.33 -20.18 -1.39
N GLY A 350 42.51 -20.80 -2.25
CA GLY A 350 41.10 -20.64 -2.13
C GLY A 350 40.35 -21.70 -2.93
N TYR A 351 39.06 -21.81 -2.69
CA TYR A 351 38.16 -22.61 -3.50
C TYR A 351 36.97 -21.77 -3.94
N ALA A 352 36.39 -22.20 -5.07
CA ALA A 352 35.14 -21.67 -5.58
C ALA A 352 34.17 -22.82 -5.90
N PHE A 353 32.88 -22.50 -5.87
CA PHE A 353 31.82 -23.41 -6.28
C PHE A 353 30.70 -22.62 -6.94
N GLY A 354 29.89 -23.28 -7.79
CA GLY A 354 28.75 -22.65 -8.47
C GLY A 354 27.63 -23.61 -8.74
N MET A 355 26.40 -23.21 -8.40
CA MET A 355 25.18 -23.99 -8.60
C MET A 355 24.12 -23.19 -9.36
N GLY A 356 23.33 -23.86 -10.21
CA GLY A 356 22.12 -23.30 -10.80
C GLY A 356 20.93 -23.40 -9.84
N LEU A 357 20.33 -22.28 -9.49
CA LEU A 357 19.21 -22.23 -8.53
C LEU A 357 18.01 -23.03 -9.03
N GLU A 358 17.64 -22.87 -10.31
CA GLU A 358 16.51 -23.58 -10.91
C GLU A 358 16.67 -25.10 -10.79
N ARG A 359 17.88 -25.62 -11.01
CA ARG A 359 18.14 -27.05 -10.91
C ARG A 359 17.94 -27.58 -9.48
N VAL A 360 18.35 -26.80 -8.47
CA VAL A 360 18.12 -27.12 -7.06
C VAL A 360 16.62 -27.12 -6.76
N VAL A 361 15.89 -26.08 -7.19
CA VAL A 361 14.44 -25.95 -6.96
C VAL A 361 13.65 -27.04 -7.68
N MET A 362 13.96 -27.32 -8.95
CA MET A 362 13.33 -28.39 -9.71
C MET A 362 13.47 -29.75 -9.01
N ARG A 363 14.68 -30.05 -8.49
CA ARG A 363 14.94 -31.30 -7.77
C ARG A 363 14.22 -31.36 -6.43
N ARG A 364 14.19 -30.26 -5.69
CA ARG A 364 13.54 -30.18 -4.39
C ARG A 364 12.02 -30.36 -4.44
N PHE A 365 11.38 -29.74 -5.44
CA PHE A 365 9.92 -29.75 -5.60
C PHE A 365 9.43 -30.73 -6.66
N ASN A 366 10.32 -31.56 -7.20
CA ASN A 366 10.01 -32.52 -8.29
C ASN A 366 9.32 -31.86 -9.50
N ILE A 367 9.89 -30.75 -9.95
CA ILE A 367 9.43 -29.99 -11.11
C ILE A 367 10.24 -30.47 -12.33
N ASP A 368 9.57 -30.93 -13.37
CA ASP A 368 10.21 -31.53 -14.55
C ASP A 368 10.50 -30.51 -15.66
N ASP A 369 9.90 -29.32 -15.58
CA ASP A 369 9.99 -28.30 -16.62
C ASP A 369 10.33 -26.92 -16.05
N MET A 370 11.51 -26.41 -16.43
CA MET A 370 12.02 -25.10 -15.98
C MET A 370 11.14 -23.93 -16.45
N ARG A 371 10.43 -24.05 -17.56
CA ARG A 371 9.58 -22.99 -18.12
C ARG A 371 8.48 -22.56 -17.17
N LEU A 372 7.99 -23.48 -16.32
CA LEU A 372 6.97 -23.21 -15.30
C LEU A 372 7.38 -22.10 -14.33
N PHE A 373 8.66 -21.89 -14.08
CA PHE A 373 9.13 -20.79 -13.25
C PHE A 373 8.91 -19.39 -13.87
N TYR A 374 8.81 -19.32 -15.19
CA TYR A 374 8.81 -18.07 -15.95
C TYR A 374 7.47 -17.77 -16.65
N GLU A 375 6.55 -18.74 -16.71
CA GLU A 375 5.24 -18.58 -17.35
C GLU A 375 4.23 -17.79 -16.50
N ASN A 376 4.54 -17.53 -15.23
CA ASN A 376 3.69 -16.78 -14.29
C ASN A 376 2.27 -17.38 -14.14
N ASP A 377 2.14 -18.70 -14.21
CA ASP A 377 0.87 -19.40 -13.99
C ASP A 377 0.56 -19.46 -12.48
N LEU A 378 -0.49 -18.78 -12.07
CA LEU A 378 -0.91 -18.73 -10.65
C LEU A 378 -1.28 -20.11 -10.09
N ARG A 379 -1.75 -21.04 -10.93
CA ARG A 379 -2.07 -22.42 -10.50
C ARG A 379 -0.81 -23.18 -10.12
N PHE A 380 0.31 -22.89 -10.80
CA PHE A 380 1.61 -23.44 -10.45
C PHE A 380 2.17 -22.73 -9.21
N LEU A 381 2.22 -21.40 -9.20
CA LEU A 381 2.85 -20.62 -8.13
C LEU A 381 2.14 -20.76 -6.79
N SER A 382 0.83 -21.04 -6.76
CA SER A 382 0.06 -21.21 -5.52
C SER A 382 0.28 -22.57 -4.84
N GLN A 383 1.12 -23.44 -5.38
CA GLN A 383 1.45 -24.76 -4.81
C GLN A 383 2.61 -24.70 -3.78
N PHE A 384 3.28 -23.56 -3.66
CA PHE A 384 4.48 -23.38 -2.84
C PHE A 384 4.29 -22.43 -1.67
#